data_20eb882467a4c2bf930ce6b21f99ed1f
#
_entry.id   20eb882467a4c2bf930ce6b21f99ed1f
#
_cell.length_a   1.000
_cell.length_b   1.000
_cell.length_c   1.000
_cell.angle_alpha   90.00
_cell.angle_beta   90.00
_cell.angle_gamma   90.00
#
_symmetry.space_group_name_H-M   'P 1'
#
loop_
_entity.id
_entity.type
_entity.pdbx_description
1 polymer ?
#
loop_
_entity_poly.entity_id
_entity_poly.type
_entity_poly.pdbx_seq_one_letter_code
_entity_poly.pdbx_strand_id
1 'polypeptide(L)'
;MKTLKKLLLFVVASALLAGCTSYKNVPYMQNPEVVNSYREDLPLYDAKIMPKDLLSITVNTSDPQAAAPFNLTVQTPLNAALTNINTTTQPTLQQYLVNNKGEIDFPVIGRLKVGGLTKNEAEDLIREQLQPYLKESPIVTVRMANYKISVLGEVNRPGTFTVGNEKVNILEALAMAGDMTVYGVRDNVKLIREDAKGKRETVSYTHLTLPTKLE
;
A
#
# COMPACT_ATOMS: atom_id res chain seq x y z
N MET A 1 -49.67 -47.18 1.57
CA MET A 1 -48.21 -47.11 1.78
C MET A 1 -47.43 -46.52 0.59
N LYS A 2 -47.69 -46.89 -0.68
CA LYS A 2 -46.96 -46.38 -1.86
C LYS A 2 -47.19 -44.91 -2.15
N THR A 3 -48.41 -44.39 -1.91
CA THR A 3 -48.75 -42.95 -2.09
C THR A 3 -48.10 -42.05 -1.05
N LEU A 4 -48.01 -42.50 0.21
CA LEU A 4 -47.37 -41.76 1.29
C LEU A 4 -45.84 -41.62 1.06
N LYS A 5 -45.20 -42.69 0.53
CA LYS A 5 -43.78 -42.63 0.15
C LYS A 5 -43.51 -41.64 -1.01
N LYS A 6 -44.40 -41.57 -2.00
CA LYS A 6 -44.28 -40.61 -3.11
C LYS A 6 -44.46 -39.18 -2.64
N LEU A 7 -45.40 -38.93 -1.73
CA LEU A 7 -45.61 -37.61 -1.13
C LEU A 7 -44.40 -37.15 -0.31
N LEU A 8 -43.83 -38.02 0.50
CA LEU A 8 -42.64 -37.78 1.29
C LEU A 8 -41.44 -37.46 0.38
N LEU A 9 -41.26 -38.16 -0.70
CA LEU A 9 -40.19 -37.99 -1.66
C LEU A 9 -40.30 -36.62 -2.39
N PHE A 10 -41.54 -36.20 -2.70
CA PHE A 10 -41.80 -34.89 -3.31
C PHE A 10 -41.52 -33.72 -2.35
N VAL A 11 -41.89 -33.88 -1.06
CA VAL A 11 -41.58 -32.84 -0.02
C VAL A 11 -40.07 -32.73 0.20
N VAL A 12 -39.34 -33.85 0.25
CA VAL A 12 -37.87 -33.80 0.37
C VAL A 12 -37.22 -33.21 -0.85
N ALA A 13 -37.70 -33.50 -2.05
CA ALA A 13 -37.18 -32.92 -3.29
C ALA A 13 -37.46 -31.41 -3.38
N SER A 14 -38.63 -30.91 -2.94
CA SER A 14 -38.94 -29.50 -2.91
C SER A 14 -38.14 -28.74 -1.83
N ALA A 15 -37.83 -29.34 -0.70
CA ALA A 15 -36.97 -28.80 0.34
C ALA A 15 -35.51 -28.62 -0.11
N LEU A 16 -35.00 -29.49 -0.97
CA LEU A 16 -33.67 -29.42 -1.54
C LEU A 16 -33.53 -28.29 -2.62
N LEU A 17 -34.64 -27.83 -3.18
CA LEU A 17 -34.66 -26.73 -4.18
C LEU A 17 -34.77 -25.34 -3.52
N ALA A 18 -35.03 -25.23 -2.22
CA ALA A 18 -35.18 -23.96 -1.49
C ALA A 18 -33.86 -23.30 -1.07
N GLY A 19 -32.72 -23.80 -1.52
CA GLY A 19 -31.38 -23.33 -1.15
C GLY A 19 -30.90 -22.09 -1.90
N CYS A 20 -31.75 -21.11 -2.21
CA CYS A 20 -31.28 -19.83 -2.77
C CYS A 20 -30.74 -18.94 -1.66
N THR A 21 -29.42 -18.88 -1.53
CA THR A 21 -28.78 -17.83 -0.73
C THR A 21 -29.10 -16.45 -1.30
N SER A 22 -29.58 -15.55 -0.46
CA SER A 22 -29.92 -14.19 -0.86
C SER A 22 -28.65 -13.46 -1.36
N TYR A 23 -28.61 -13.10 -2.64
CA TYR A 23 -27.55 -12.29 -3.26
C TYR A 23 -27.48 -10.84 -2.73
N LYS A 24 -28.40 -10.43 -1.87
CA LYS A 24 -28.52 -9.07 -1.34
C LYS A 24 -27.29 -8.58 -0.58
N ASN A 25 -26.44 -9.48 -0.08
CA ASN A 25 -25.25 -9.14 0.70
C ASN A 25 -23.95 -9.23 -0.11
N VAL A 26 -24.04 -9.46 -1.42
CA VAL A 26 -22.85 -9.61 -2.29
C VAL A 26 -22.31 -8.29 -2.82
N PRO A 27 -23.13 -7.29 -3.23
CA PRO A 27 -22.59 -6.04 -3.76
C PRO A 27 -21.95 -5.16 -2.67
N TYR A 28 -20.86 -4.48 -3.03
CA TYR A 28 -20.27 -3.40 -2.23
C TYR A 28 -21.14 -2.13 -2.34
N MET A 29 -21.01 -1.23 -1.35
CA MET A 29 -21.60 0.12 -1.38
C MET A 29 -23.14 0.14 -1.56
N GLN A 30 -23.85 -0.71 -0.83
CA GLN A 30 -25.30 -0.85 -0.95
C GLN A 30 -26.11 0.39 -0.54
N ASN A 31 -25.52 1.32 0.22
CA ASN A 31 -26.18 2.54 0.70
C ASN A 31 -25.40 3.80 0.27
N PRO A 32 -25.47 4.20 -1.01
CA PRO A 32 -24.73 5.37 -1.49
C PRO A 32 -25.20 6.70 -0.87
N GLU A 33 -26.43 6.76 -0.37
CA GLU A 33 -26.97 7.95 0.29
C GLU A 33 -26.27 8.25 1.62
N VAL A 34 -25.88 7.23 2.36
CA VAL A 34 -25.12 7.36 3.61
C VAL A 34 -23.71 7.91 3.33
N VAL A 35 -23.10 7.53 2.20
CA VAL A 35 -21.77 8.02 1.80
C VAL A 35 -21.78 9.53 1.52
N ASN A 36 -22.87 10.06 0.96
CA ASN A 36 -22.99 11.48 0.63
C ASN A 36 -23.24 12.37 1.88
N SER A 37 -23.75 11.81 2.98
CA SER A 37 -23.97 12.55 4.23
C SER A 37 -22.71 12.78 5.05
N TYR A 38 -21.63 12.04 4.77
CA TYR A 38 -20.33 12.13 5.45
C TYR A 38 -19.30 12.93 4.67
N ARG A 39 -19.71 14.01 3.99
CA ARG A 39 -18.79 14.99 3.38
C ARG A 39 -18.19 15.90 4.44
N GLU A 40 -17.49 15.34 5.40
CA GLU A 40 -16.54 16.13 6.20
C GLU A 40 -15.22 16.16 5.45
N ASP A 41 -14.56 17.32 5.42
CA ASP A 41 -13.21 17.51 4.90
C ASP A 41 -12.23 16.71 5.78
N LEU A 42 -12.11 15.41 5.46
CA LEU A 42 -11.16 14.54 6.14
C LEU A 42 -9.74 14.97 5.73
N PRO A 43 -8.84 15.19 6.68
CA PRO A 43 -7.45 15.49 6.36
C PRO A 43 -6.89 14.34 5.52
N LEU A 44 -6.17 14.68 4.45
CA LEU A 44 -5.48 13.69 3.64
C LEU A 44 -4.50 12.93 4.54
N TYR A 45 -4.63 11.62 4.55
CA TYR A 45 -3.68 10.76 5.26
C TYR A 45 -2.38 10.69 4.46
N ASP A 46 -1.30 11.18 5.05
CA ASP A 46 0.06 11.01 4.53
C ASP A 46 0.77 9.91 5.34
N ALA A 47 1.29 8.92 4.62
CA ALA A 47 2.07 7.86 5.23
C ALA A 47 3.34 8.45 5.86
N LYS A 48 3.67 8.01 7.08
CA LYS A 48 4.91 8.36 7.76
C LYS A 48 6.00 7.36 7.46
N ILE A 49 7.21 7.85 7.28
CA ILE A 49 8.40 7.04 7.08
C ILE A 49 8.67 6.23 8.35
N MET A 50 8.83 4.92 8.18
CA MET A 50 9.05 3.97 9.26
C MET A 50 10.45 3.34 9.20
N PRO A 51 10.97 2.84 10.33
CA PRO A 51 12.17 2.01 10.30
C PRO A 51 12.01 0.83 9.33
N LYS A 52 13.05 0.57 8.52
CA LYS A 52 13.10 -0.44 7.45
C LYS A 52 12.38 -0.07 6.16
N ASP A 53 11.85 1.14 6.06
CA ASP A 53 11.43 1.65 4.76
C ASP A 53 12.65 1.88 3.86
N LEU A 54 12.44 1.66 2.59
CA LEU A 54 13.42 1.89 1.54
C LEU A 54 13.03 3.14 0.77
N LEU A 55 13.83 4.18 0.87
CA LEU A 55 13.55 5.47 0.25
C LEU A 55 14.37 5.64 -1.04
N SER A 56 13.73 6.14 -2.08
CA SER A 56 14.38 6.69 -3.27
C SER A 56 14.33 8.20 -3.15
N ILE A 57 15.50 8.84 -3.12
CA ILE A 57 15.63 10.29 -2.95
C ILE A 57 16.33 10.84 -4.18
N THR A 58 15.73 11.85 -4.80
CA THR A 58 16.28 12.54 -5.97
C THR A 58 16.40 14.02 -5.68
N VAL A 59 17.56 14.57 -5.97
CA VAL A 59 17.87 16.01 -5.84
C VAL A 59 18.04 16.58 -7.23
N ASN A 60 17.24 17.57 -7.59
CA ASN A 60 17.30 18.27 -8.87
C ASN A 60 17.60 19.75 -8.65
N THR A 61 18.51 20.29 -9.46
CA THR A 61 18.89 21.72 -9.51
C THR A 61 18.94 22.15 -10.98
N SER A 62 19.00 23.45 -11.24
CA SER A 62 19.18 23.96 -12.60
C SER A 62 20.54 23.57 -13.21
N ASP A 63 21.56 23.33 -12.36
CA ASP A 63 22.83 22.76 -12.73
C ASP A 63 22.91 21.27 -12.34
N PRO A 64 22.76 20.32 -13.29
CA PRO A 64 22.82 18.88 -13.00
C PRO A 64 24.15 18.42 -12.39
N GLN A 65 25.24 19.13 -12.66
CA GLN A 65 26.55 18.77 -12.10
C GLN A 65 26.63 19.10 -10.62
N ALA A 66 25.98 20.15 -10.16
CA ALA A 66 25.89 20.48 -8.76
C ALA A 66 25.05 19.46 -7.96
N ALA A 67 24.07 18.82 -8.59
CA ALA A 67 23.24 17.77 -7.98
C ALA A 67 23.88 16.38 -7.98
N ALA A 68 24.87 16.13 -8.83
CA ALA A 68 25.47 14.81 -9.03
C ALA A 68 26.01 14.15 -7.74
N PRO A 69 26.66 14.85 -6.80
CA PRO A 69 27.16 14.28 -5.55
C PRO A 69 26.05 13.75 -4.63
N PHE A 70 24.81 14.19 -4.79
CA PHE A 70 23.66 13.83 -3.97
C PHE A 70 22.83 12.69 -4.60
N ASN A 71 23.01 12.44 -5.89
CA ASN A 71 22.29 11.41 -6.67
C ASN A 71 23.20 10.23 -7.00
N LEU A 72 23.61 9.49 -5.96
CA LEU A 72 24.46 8.31 -6.16
C LEU A 72 23.74 7.25 -6.98
N THR A 73 24.47 6.65 -7.91
CA THR A 73 23.98 5.53 -8.73
C THR A 73 24.72 4.25 -8.38
N VAL A 74 23.99 3.15 -8.33
CA VAL A 74 24.56 1.80 -8.21
C VAL A 74 24.40 1.08 -9.53
N GLN A 75 25.46 0.41 -9.94
CA GLN A 75 25.41 -0.50 -11.09
C GLN A 75 24.84 -1.84 -10.59
N THR A 76 23.74 -2.28 -11.19
CA THR A 76 23.21 -3.60 -10.89
C THR A 76 24.18 -4.66 -11.43
N PRO A 77 24.76 -5.55 -10.59
CA PRO A 77 25.62 -6.59 -11.08
C PRO A 77 24.86 -7.50 -12.04
N LEU A 78 25.42 -7.75 -13.21
CA LEU A 78 24.90 -8.70 -14.18
C LEU A 78 24.92 -10.09 -13.57
N ASN A 79 23.76 -10.76 -13.50
CA ASN A 79 23.74 -12.19 -13.24
C ASN A 79 24.37 -12.91 -14.43
N ALA A 80 25.57 -13.45 -14.23
CA ALA A 80 26.36 -14.18 -15.23
C ALA A 80 25.71 -15.49 -15.76
N ALA A 81 24.46 -15.75 -15.38
CA ALA A 81 23.73 -16.97 -15.75
C ALA A 81 22.93 -16.87 -17.06
N LEU A 82 22.87 -15.71 -17.71
CA LEU A 82 22.14 -15.53 -18.97
C LEU A 82 23.15 -15.32 -20.13
N THR A 83 23.23 -16.33 -20.99
CA THR A 83 24.13 -16.42 -22.15
C THR A 83 23.81 -15.49 -23.34
N ASN A 84 22.87 -14.57 -23.21
CA ASN A 84 22.57 -13.54 -24.22
C ASN A 84 22.84 -12.15 -23.65
N ILE A 85 24.02 -11.66 -23.84
CA ILE A 85 24.57 -10.42 -23.29
C ILE A 85 24.25 -9.26 -24.24
N ASN A 86 23.11 -8.62 -24.09
CA ASN A 86 22.97 -7.21 -24.45
C ASN A 86 23.05 -6.41 -23.14
N THR A 87 24.29 -6.10 -22.77
CA THR A 87 24.66 -5.43 -21.53
C THR A 87 24.47 -3.93 -21.63
N THR A 88 23.25 -3.45 -21.56
CA THR A 88 23.00 -2.07 -21.20
C THR A 88 22.66 -2.04 -19.72
N THR A 89 23.67 -1.97 -18.86
CA THR A 89 23.49 -1.66 -17.44
C THR A 89 23.02 -0.23 -17.32
N GLN A 90 21.73 -0.03 -17.09
CA GLN A 90 21.25 1.29 -16.72
C GLN A 90 21.60 1.52 -15.25
N PRO A 91 22.37 2.57 -14.92
CA PRO A 91 22.61 2.93 -13.53
C PRO A 91 21.28 3.26 -12.85
N THR A 92 21.00 2.60 -11.75
CA THR A 92 19.83 2.89 -10.92
C THR A 92 20.23 3.80 -9.76
N LEU A 93 19.37 4.73 -9.39
CA LEU A 93 19.61 5.57 -8.21
C LEU A 93 19.73 4.70 -6.96
N GLN A 94 20.68 5.06 -6.10
CA GLN A 94 20.85 4.42 -4.81
C GLN A 94 19.59 4.64 -3.96
N GLN A 95 19.14 3.58 -3.30
CA GLN A 95 18.06 3.63 -2.35
C GLN A 95 18.62 3.67 -0.92
N TYR A 96 17.92 4.32 -0.03
CA TYR A 96 18.33 4.54 1.35
C TYR A 96 17.44 3.76 2.30
N LEU A 97 18.02 2.81 3.04
CA LEU A 97 17.31 2.04 4.05
C LEU A 97 17.25 2.84 5.35
N VAL A 98 16.03 3.07 5.84
CA VAL A 98 15.80 3.69 7.16
C VAL A 98 16.19 2.70 8.25
N ASN A 99 17.14 3.07 9.09
CA ASN A 99 17.62 2.22 10.18
C ASN A 99 16.60 2.14 11.35
N ASN A 100 16.88 1.31 12.35
CA ASN A 100 15.98 1.12 13.49
C ASN A 100 15.79 2.39 14.36
N LYS A 101 16.68 3.38 14.21
CA LYS A 101 16.55 4.68 14.87
C LYS A 101 15.77 5.68 14.04
N GLY A 102 15.32 5.30 12.83
CA GLY A 102 14.64 6.16 11.88
C GLY A 102 15.59 7.12 11.16
N GLU A 103 16.85 6.74 10.95
CA GLU A 103 17.86 7.56 10.29
C GLU A 103 18.27 6.95 8.95
N ILE A 104 18.71 7.78 8.02
CA ILE A 104 19.36 7.38 6.77
C ILE A 104 20.75 8.01 6.70
N ASP A 105 21.68 7.36 6.02
CA ASP A 105 22.99 7.93 5.70
C ASP A 105 22.92 8.55 4.29
N PHE A 106 22.82 9.88 4.22
CA PHE A 106 22.69 10.62 2.96
C PHE A 106 24.04 11.19 2.51
N PRO A 107 24.36 11.18 1.21
CA PRO A 107 25.64 11.68 0.70
C PRO A 107 25.89 13.13 1.12
N VAL A 108 27.14 13.45 1.42
CA VAL A 108 27.64 14.78 1.79
C VAL A 108 27.13 15.27 3.14
N ILE A 109 25.82 15.18 3.40
CA ILE A 109 25.18 15.66 4.64
C ILE A 109 25.44 14.70 5.81
N GLY A 110 25.57 13.38 5.51
CA GLY A 110 25.71 12.34 6.52
C GLY A 110 24.38 11.84 7.05
N ARG A 111 24.27 11.68 8.37
CA ARG A 111 23.11 11.02 8.99
C ARG A 111 21.94 11.95 9.21
N LEU A 112 20.78 11.61 8.66
CA LEU A 112 19.53 12.36 8.75
C LEU A 112 18.43 11.55 9.44
N LYS A 113 17.70 12.20 10.36
CA LYS A 113 16.54 11.63 11.04
C LYS A 113 15.28 11.88 10.23
N VAL A 114 14.81 10.85 9.54
CA VAL A 114 13.61 10.93 8.69
C VAL A 114 12.43 10.11 9.21
N GLY A 115 12.68 9.19 10.14
CA GLY A 115 11.64 8.34 10.73
C GLY A 115 10.60 9.13 11.51
N GLY A 116 9.32 8.86 11.22
CA GLY A 116 8.17 9.56 11.79
C GLY A 116 7.73 10.80 11.02
N LEU A 117 8.53 11.28 10.06
CA LEU A 117 8.18 12.36 9.14
C LEU A 117 7.28 11.83 8.01
N THR A 118 6.43 12.69 7.48
CA THR A 118 5.78 12.48 6.19
C THR A 118 6.81 12.66 5.06
N LYS A 119 6.45 12.28 3.87
CA LYS A 119 7.27 12.47 2.67
C LYS A 119 7.64 13.96 2.49
N ASN A 120 6.65 14.84 2.59
CA ASN A 120 6.84 16.29 2.39
C ASN A 120 7.76 16.89 3.46
N GLU A 121 7.58 16.52 4.72
CA GLU A 121 8.46 16.96 5.81
C GLU A 121 9.90 16.47 5.62
N ALA A 122 10.09 15.24 5.10
CA ALA A 122 11.41 14.73 4.79
C ALA A 122 12.06 15.46 3.60
N GLU A 123 11.29 15.81 2.55
CA GLU A 123 11.74 16.64 1.43
C GLU A 123 12.20 18.01 1.90
N ASP A 124 11.42 18.65 2.78
CA ASP A 124 11.75 19.95 3.34
C ASP A 124 13.01 19.90 4.20
N LEU A 125 13.12 18.89 5.08
CA LEU A 125 14.31 18.67 5.90
C LEU A 125 15.57 18.50 5.03
N ILE A 126 15.52 17.65 4.01
CA ILE A 126 16.66 17.41 3.12
C ILE A 126 17.00 18.70 2.35
N ARG A 127 16.01 19.43 1.86
CA ARG A 127 16.19 20.70 1.16
C ARG A 127 16.91 21.72 2.03
N GLU A 128 16.51 21.85 3.30
CA GLU A 128 17.13 22.75 4.26
C GLU A 128 18.60 22.37 4.51
N GLN A 129 18.88 21.08 4.70
CA GLN A 129 20.24 20.58 4.93
C GLN A 129 21.14 20.69 3.70
N LEU A 130 20.57 20.73 2.48
CA LEU A 130 21.32 20.91 1.23
C LEU A 130 21.62 22.38 0.92
N GLN A 131 20.88 23.33 1.50
CA GLN A 131 21.02 24.76 1.23
C GLN A 131 22.46 25.30 1.33
N PRO A 132 23.30 24.89 2.32
CA PRO A 132 24.68 25.35 2.43
C PRO A 132 25.60 24.89 1.30
N TYR A 133 25.24 23.81 0.60
CA TYR A 133 26.06 23.18 -0.45
C TYR A 133 25.67 23.59 -1.86
N LEU A 134 24.52 24.25 -2.02
CA LEU A 134 23.96 24.60 -3.32
C LEU A 134 23.71 26.12 -3.40
N LYS A 135 23.98 26.71 -4.57
CA LYS A 135 23.77 28.13 -4.81
C LYS A 135 22.28 28.52 -4.86
N GLU A 136 21.45 27.56 -5.21
CA GLU A 136 20.00 27.73 -5.34
C GLU A 136 19.27 26.61 -4.61
N SER A 137 18.00 26.85 -4.26
CA SER A 137 17.18 25.87 -3.55
C SER A 137 16.90 24.66 -4.45
N PRO A 138 17.29 23.43 -4.04
CA PRO A 138 17.05 22.22 -4.85
C PRO A 138 15.59 21.78 -4.78
N ILE A 139 15.17 21.08 -5.83
CA ILE A 139 13.94 20.28 -5.80
C ILE A 139 14.32 18.90 -5.28
N VAL A 140 13.84 18.57 -4.10
CA VAL A 140 14.02 17.25 -3.48
C VAL A 140 12.75 16.45 -3.65
N THR A 141 12.87 15.21 -4.11
CA THR A 141 11.74 14.27 -4.22
C THR A 141 12.06 13.02 -3.44
N VAL A 142 11.20 12.66 -2.49
CA VAL A 142 11.31 11.43 -1.68
C VAL A 142 10.17 10.49 -2.07
N ARG A 143 10.49 9.21 -2.31
CA ARG A 143 9.51 8.16 -2.61
C ARG A 143 9.82 6.90 -1.78
N MET A 144 8.78 6.21 -1.34
CA MET A 144 8.90 4.91 -0.70
C MET A 144 9.00 3.82 -1.77
N ALA A 145 10.16 3.17 -1.89
CA ALA A 145 10.39 2.16 -2.92
C ALA A 145 9.81 0.79 -2.59
N ASN A 146 9.57 0.49 -1.30
CA ASN A 146 9.10 -0.80 -0.82
C ASN A 146 7.67 -0.76 -0.22
N TYR A 147 6.88 0.25 -0.56
CA TYR A 147 5.50 0.32 -0.07
C TYR A 147 4.68 -0.86 -0.60
N LYS A 148 4.23 -1.71 0.30
CA LYS A 148 3.52 -2.95 -0.01
C LYS A 148 2.42 -3.25 1.00
N ILE A 149 1.40 -3.95 0.52
CA ILE A 149 0.30 -4.47 1.33
C ILE A 149 0.25 -5.99 1.20
N SER A 150 -0.26 -6.66 2.21
CA SER A 150 -0.53 -8.11 2.16
C SER A 150 -2.02 -8.34 2.34
N VAL A 151 -2.62 -9.05 1.39
CA VAL A 151 -4.03 -9.43 1.42
C VAL A 151 -4.11 -10.93 1.62
N LEU A 152 -4.80 -11.35 2.68
CA LEU A 152 -4.91 -12.75 3.09
C LEU A 152 -6.38 -13.08 3.36
N GLY A 153 -6.73 -14.35 3.22
CA GLY A 153 -8.06 -14.88 3.48
C GLY A 153 -8.78 -15.33 2.21
N GLU A 154 -10.10 -15.28 2.22
CA GLU A 154 -10.97 -15.73 1.14
C GLU A 154 -11.04 -14.72 -0.02
N VAL A 155 -9.89 -14.53 -0.69
CA VAL A 155 -9.73 -13.73 -1.90
C VAL A 155 -9.20 -14.59 -3.05
N ASN A 156 -9.43 -14.17 -4.29
CA ASN A 156 -9.03 -14.98 -5.46
C ASN A 156 -7.50 -15.10 -5.60
N ARG A 157 -6.73 -14.09 -5.17
CA ARG A 157 -5.27 -14.08 -5.25
C ARG A 157 -4.69 -13.54 -3.94
N PRO A 158 -4.61 -14.36 -2.88
CA PRO A 158 -3.92 -13.94 -1.66
C PRO A 158 -2.44 -13.72 -1.93
N GLY A 159 -1.85 -12.68 -1.34
CA GLY A 159 -0.44 -12.37 -1.56
C GLY A 159 -0.04 -10.98 -1.08
N THR A 160 1.21 -10.61 -1.39
CA THR A 160 1.77 -9.28 -1.12
C THR A 160 1.85 -8.51 -2.44
N PHE A 161 1.32 -7.30 -2.43
CA PHE A 161 1.23 -6.42 -3.60
C PHE A 161 2.04 -5.15 -3.34
N THR A 162 2.86 -4.76 -4.31
CA THR A 162 3.57 -3.48 -4.28
C THR A 162 2.64 -2.37 -4.79
N VAL A 163 2.58 -1.27 -4.06
CA VAL A 163 1.71 -0.13 -4.36
C VAL A 163 2.57 1.07 -4.75
N GLY A 164 2.45 1.53 -5.98
CA GLY A 164 3.26 2.63 -6.51
C GLY A 164 2.85 4.02 -6.02
N ASN A 165 1.62 4.17 -5.55
CA ASN A 165 1.05 5.47 -5.17
C ASN A 165 1.22 5.81 -3.68
N GLU A 166 1.91 4.98 -2.90
CA GLU A 166 2.13 5.16 -1.45
C GLU A 166 0.82 5.32 -0.65
N LYS A 167 -0.31 5.04 -1.27
CA LYS A 167 -1.65 5.08 -0.70
C LYS A 167 -2.51 4.00 -1.36
N VAL A 168 -3.26 3.28 -0.55
CA VAL A 168 -4.21 2.27 -1.01
C VAL A 168 -5.39 2.23 -0.05
N ASN A 169 -6.59 2.17 -0.59
CA ASN A 169 -7.79 1.92 0.20
C ASN A 169 -8.12 0.41 0.22
N ILE A 170 -9.05 0.01 1.09
CA ILE A 170 -9.41 -1.40 1.26
C ILE A 170 -9.99 -1.99 -0.03
N LEU A 171 -10.80 -1.22 -0.77
CA LEU A 171 -11.41 -1.69 -2.02
C LEU A 171 -10.35 -1.89 -3.11
N GLU A 172 -9.36 -0.98 -3.21
CA GLU A 172 -8.21 -1.14 -4.10
C GLU A 172 -7.38 -2.36 -3.72
N ALA A 173 -7.13 -2.58 -2.42
CA ALA A 173 -6.42 -3.75 -1.93
C ALA A 173 -7.13 -5.06 -2.31
N LEU A 174 -8.45 -5.13 -2.15
CA LEU A 174 -9.25 -6.26 -2.56
C LEU A 174 -9.26 -6.44 -4.08
N ALA A 175 -9.36 -5.35 -4.86
CA ALA A 175 -9.29 -5.40 -6.31
C ALA A 175 -7.93 -5.94 -6.80
N MET A 176 -6.80 -5.56 -6.17
CA MET A 176 -5.48 -6.11 -6.46
C MET A 176 -5.41 -7.62 -6.19
N ALA A 177 -6.12 -8.10 -5.17
CA ALA A 177 -6.25 -9.50 -4.84
C ALA A 177 -7.31 -10.25 -5.69
N GLY A 178 -7.93 -9.58 -6.67
CA GLY A 178 -8.94 -10.16 -7.56
C GLY A 178 -10.30 -10.35 -6.91
N ASP A 179 -10.62 -9.54 -5.90
CA ASP A 179 -11.82 -9.58 -5.08
C ASP A 179 -11.91 -10.81 -4.15
N MET A 180 -12.89 -10.79 -3.27
CA MET A 180 -13.22 -11.92 -2.41
C MET A 180 -13.90 -13.02 -3.19
N THR A 181 -13.67 -14.28 -2.77
CA THR A 181 -14.41 -15.43 -3.29
C THR A 181 -15.87 -15.38 -2.85
N VAL A 182 -16.68 -16.30 -3.37
CA VAL A 182 -18.08 -16.46 -2.95
C VAL A 182 -18.24 -16.87 -1.48
N TYR A 183 -17.18 -17.37 -0.87
CA TYR A 183 -17.11 -17.75 0.55
C TYR A 183 -16.59 -16.61 1.44
N GLY A 184 -16.10 -15.53 0.85
CA GLY A 184 -15.55 -14.39 1.58
C GLY A 184 -16.64 -13.59 2.30
N VAL A 185 -16.42 -13.31 3.57
CA VAL A 185 -17.34 -12.57 4.45
C VAL A 185 -17.07 -11.08 4.30
N ARG A 186 -17.90 -10.37 3.51
CA ARG A 186 -17.70 -8.95 3.14
C ARG A 186 -17.99 -7.96 4.26
N ASP A 187 -18.71 -8.38 5.28
CA ASP A 187 -19.05 -7.59 6.47
C ASP A 187 -18.10 -7.82 7.66
N ASN A 188 -16.97 -8.51 7.42
CA ASN A 188 -15.96 -8.75 8.46
C ASN A 188 -14.54 -8.71 7.87
N VAL A 189 -14.17 -7.58 7.29
CA VAL A 189 -12.81 -7.35 6.81
C VAL A 189 -11.98 -6.73 7.91
N LYS A 190 -10.83 -7.31 8.20
CA LYS A 190 -9.89 -6.83 9.22
C LYS A 190 -8.70 -6.15 8.55
N LEU A 191 -8.48 -4.89 8.88
CA LEU A 191 -7.27 -4.16 8.56
C LEU A 191 -6.32 -4.24 9.75
N ILE A 192 -5.11 -4.75 9.51
CA ILE A 192 -4.03 -4.75 10.51
C ILE A 192 -2.98 -3.77 10.01
N ARG A 193 -2.71 -2.73 10.78
CA ARG A 193 -1.67 -1.75 10.50
C ARG A 193 -0.71 -1.62 11.68
N GLU A 194 0.52 -1.23 11.41
CA GLU A 194 1.55 -0.98 12.40
C GLU A 194 1.88 0.51 12.40
N ASP A 195 1.92 1.12 13.58
CA ASP A 195 2.30 2.52 13.73
C ASP A 195 3.84 2.69 13.74
N ALA A 196 4.30 3.95 13.71
CA ALA A 196 5.74 4.29 13.72
C ALA A 196 6.49 3.77 14.98
N LYS A 197 5.78 3.33 16.01
CA LYS A 197 6.34 2.75 17.24
C LYS A 197 6.34 1.22 17.22
N GLY A 198 5.89 0.59 16.12
CA GLY A 198 5.75 -0.86 16.00
C GLY A 198 4.52 -1.43 16.70
N LYS A 199 3.60 -0.58 17.17
CA LYS A 199 2.34 -1.03 17.77
C LYS A 199 1.36 -1.41 16.65
N ARG A 200 0.82 -2.60 16.75
CA ARG A 200 -0.20 -3.09 15.80
C ARG A 200 -1.59 -2.67 16.24
N GLU A 201 -2.34 -2.14 15.31
CA GLU A 201 -3.75 -1.81 15.44
C GLU A 201 -4.56 -2.67 14.47
N THR A 202 -5.68 -3.20 14.97
CA THR A 202 -6.61 -3.98 14.15
C THR A 202 -7.94 -3.23 14.09
N VAL A 203 -8.35 -2.86 12.89
CA VAL A 203 -9.65 -2.25 12.62
C VAL A 203 -10.52 -3.28 11.92
N SER A 204 -11.71 -3.54 12.44
CA SER A 204 -12.69 -4.44 11.81
C SER A 204 -13.72 -3.60 11.06
N TYR A 205 -13.84 -3.85 9.77
CA TYR A 205 -14.83 -3.20 8.91
C TYR A 205 -16.02 -4.13 8.76
N THR A 206 -17.15 -3.72 9.34
CA THR A 206 -18.44 -4.44 9.26
C THR A 206 -19.21 -4.07 7.99
N HIS A 207 -18.87 -2.96 7.35
CA HIS A 207 -19.41 -2.54 6.07
C HIS A 207 -18.26 -1.99 5.23
N LEU A 208 -18.10 -2.50 4.02
CA LEU A 208 -17.12 -1.99 3.06
C LEU A 208 -17.74 -0.77 2.34
N THR A 209 -18.04 0.25 3.11
CA THR A 209 -18.22 1.61 2.59
C THR A 209 -16.85 2.29 2.53
N LEU A 210 -16.71 3.33 1.71
CA LEU A 210 -15.50 4.17 1.74
C LEU A 210 -15.21 4.56 3.19
N PRO A 211 -13.97 4.43 3.68
CA PRO A 211 -13.63 4.73 5.04
C PRO A 211 -13.92 6.20 5.30
N THR A 212 -14.96 6.45 6.09
CA THR A 212 -15.36 7.79 6.52
C THR A 212 -14.57 8.27 7.73
N LYS A 213 -13.76 7.39 8.34
CA LYS A 213 -12.90 7.77 9.46
C LYS A 213 -11.76 6.77 9.62
N LEU A 214 -10.56 7.21 9.33
CA LEU A 214 -9.33 6.63 9.85
C LEU A 214 -9.06 7.36 11.18
N GLU A 215 -9.66 6.90 12.24
CA GLU A 215 -9.21 7.25 13.57
C GLU A 215 -7.94 6.47 13.95
#